data_d0cfd163864b93930c8a1a3cae3b1ef5
#
_entry.id   d0cfd163864b93930c8a1a3cae3b1ef5
#
_cell.length_a   1.000
_cell.length_b   1.000
_cell.length_c   1.000
_cell.angle_alpha   90.00
_cell.angle_beta   90.00
_cell.angle_gamma   90.00
#
_symmetry.space_group_name_H-M   'P 1'
#
loop_
_entity.id
_entity.type
_entity.pdbx_description
1 polymer ?
#
loop_
_entity_poly.entity_id
_entity_poly.type
_entity_poly.pdbx_seq_one_letter_code
_entity_poly.pdbx_strand_id
1 'polypeptide(L)'
;MELGHWVLRGEILVQENPFGFIYIITNKVNNKKYIGKKQCTSRVKRKPLKGKTRNRIDHKESDWKTYTGSSKELNEDISKYGKENFTFEIIEWCGSKWELGYKEIKKQLEHDVILSDEFYNGILNVRIGKPPKNFIQ
;
A
#
# COMPACT_ATOMS: atom_id res chain seq x y z
N MET A 1 -3.47 -18.11 1.46
CA MET A 1 -3.37 -16.96 0.52
C MET A 1 -1.92 -16.72 0.13
N GLU A 2 -1.68 -16.61 -1.15
CA GLU A 2 -0.35 -16.28 -1.65
C GLU A 2 -0.11 -14.77 -1.57
N LEU A 3 1.07 -14.37 -1.10
CA LEU A 3 1.42 -12.97 -0.85
C LEU A 3 2.34 -12.36 -1.92
N GLY A 4 2.69 -13.12 -2.96
CA GLY A 4 3.66 -12.64 -3.94
C GLY A 4 5.03 -12.43 -3.29
N HIS A 5 5.66 -11.26 -3.52
CA HIS A 5 6.96 -10.97 -2.92
C HIS A 5 6.87 -10.43 -1.47
N TRP A 6 5.67 -10.24 -0.94
CA TRP A 6 5.49 -9.69 0.40
C TRP A 6 5.68 -10.73 1.48
N VAL A 7 6.26 -10.30 2.61
CA VAL A 7 6.31 -11.09 3.84
C VAL A 7 5.59 -10.32 4.94
N LEU A 8 5.08 -11.05 5.91
CA LEU A 8 4.37 -10.43 7.04
C LEU A 8 5.39 -10.10 8.14
N ARG A 9 5.32 -8.85 8.64
CA ARG A 9 6.24 -8.40 9.68
C ARG A 9 5.73 -8.78 11.06
N GLY A 10 6.61 -9.39 11.87
CA GLY A 10 6.28 -9.74 13.24
C GLY A 10 5.20 -10.80 13.35
N GLU A 11 4.22 -10.55 14.21
CA GLU A 11 3.15 -11.50 14.53
C GLU A 11 1.88 -11.28 13.71
N ILE A 12 1.94 -10.49 12.63
CA ILE A 12 0.80 -10.23 11.77
C ILE A 12 0.40 -11.53 11.05
N LEU A 13 -0.89 -11.85 11.08
CA LEU A 13 -1.43 -13.04 10.43
C LEU A 13 -1.89 -12.73 9.02
N VAL A 14 -1.91 -13.75 8.15
CA VAL A 14 -2.51 -13.65 6.82
C VAL A 14 -3.99 -13.33 6.97
N GLN A 15 -4.46 -12.36 6.18
CA GLN A 15 -5.88 -11.99 6.14
C GLN A 15 -6.47 -12.37 4.81
N GLU A 16 -7.60 -13.07 4.83
CA GLU A 16 -8.34 -13.38 3.61
C GLU A 16 -9.10 -12.17 3.10
N ASN A 17 -9.10 -11.98 1.78
CA ASN A 17 -9.82 -10.89 1.11
C ASN A 17 -9.56 -9.50 1.72
N PRO A 18 -8.30 -9.10 1.93
CA PRO A 18 -8.02 -7.79 2.51
C PRO A 18 -8.35 -6.68 1.51
N PHE A 19 -8.78 -5.52 2.04
CA PHE A 19 -8.97 -4.35 1.19
C PHE A 19 -7.64 -3.78 0.73
N GLY A 20 -6.69 -3.68 1.66
CA GLY A 20 -5.36 -3.16 1.37
C GLY A 20 -4.44 -3.32 2.57
N PHE A 21 -3.24 -2.81 2.46
CA PHE A 21 -2.24 -2.92 3.53
C PHE A 21 -1.27 -1.76 3.50
N ILE A 22 -0.67 -1.53 4.67
CA ILE A 22 0.45 -0.62 4.84
C ILE A 22 1.71 -1.47 4.78
N TYR A 23 2.72 -0.98 4.09
CA TYR A 23 3.95 -1.73 3.90
C TYR A 23 5.18 -0.88 4.16
N ILE A 24 6.29 -1.57 4.38
CA ILE A 24 7.61 -0.96 4.42
C ILE A 24 8.53 -1.74 3.48
N ILE A 25 9.23 -1.01 2.61
CA ILE A 25 10.23 -1.58 1.72
C ILE A 25 11.58 -1.08 2.20
N THR A 26 12.51 -1.99 2.40
CA THR A 26 13.85 -1.66 2.90
C THR A 26 14.91 -2.05 1.89
N ASN A 27 15.78 -1.10 1.56
CA ASN A 27 16.98 -1.35 0.77
C ASN A 27 18.07 -1.88 1.71
N LYS A 28 18.44 -3.14 1.56
CA LYS A 28 19.45 -3.78 2.44
C LYS A 28 20.88 -3.27 2.20
N VAL A 29 21.12 -2.61 1.08
CA VAL A 29 22.44 -2.06 0.76
C VAL A 29 22.77 -0.84 1.61
N ASN A 30 21.80 0.08 1.73
CA ASN A 30 22.00 1.36 2.46
C ASN A 30 21.05 1.55 3.63
N ASN A 31 20.19 0.57 3.90
CA ASN A 31 19.17 0.59 4.95
C ASN A 31 18.10 1.71 4.79
N LYS A 32 17.97 2.25 3.59
CA LYS A 32 16.96 3.27 3.30
C LYS A 32 15.60 2.62 3.09
N LYS A 33 14.53 3.26 3.58
CA LYS A 33 13.19 2.65 3.66
C LYS A 33 12.12 3.51 2.99
N TYR A 34 11.01 2.89 2.67
CA TYR A 34 9.84 3.56 2.15
C TYR A 34 8.58 2.97 2.78
N ILE A 35 7.72 3.83 3.34
CA ILE A 35 6.43 3.43 3.90
C ILE A 35 5.32 3.90 2.96
N GLY A 36 4.45 2.99 2.55
CA GLY A 36 3.35 3.31 1.67
C GLY A 36 2.14 2.42 1.92
N LYS A 37 1.16 2.58 1.06
CA LYS A 37 -0.07 1.79 1.09
C LYS A 37 -0.31 1.15 -0.27
N LYS A 38 -1.03 0.05 -0.29
CA LYS A 38 -1.47 -0.58 -1.52
C LYS A 38 -2.85 -1.18 -1.34
N GLN A 39 -3.73 -0.91 -2.29
CA GLN A 39 -5.05 -1.49 -2.36
C GLN A 39 -4.97 -2.83 -3.06
N CYS A 40 -5.61 -3.85 -2.49
CA CYS A 40 -5.54 -5.20 -3.06
C CYS A 40 -6.51 -5.40 -4.23
N THR A 41 -7.55 -4.57 -4.32
CA THR A 41 -8.50 -4.62 -5.43
C THR A 41 -8.61 -3.26 -6.10
N SER A 42 -8.91 -3.28 -7.40
CA SER A 42 -9.13 -2.07 -8.19
C SER A 42 -10.58 -2.01 -8.63
N ARG A 43 -11.15 -0.79 -8.64
CA ARG A 43 -12.46 -0.57 -9.24
C ARG A 43 -12.31 -0.54 -10.76
N VAL A 44 -13.18 -1.29 -11.43
CA VAL A 44 -13.22 -1.32 -12.89
C VAL A 44 -14.59 -0.85 -13.35
N LYS A 45 -14.60 0.20 -14.19
CA LYS A 45 -15.83 0.72 -14.77
C LYS A 45 -16.15 -0.09 -16.03
N ARG A 46 -17.29 -0.75 -16.02
CA ARG A 46 -17.77 -1.57 -17.15
C ARG A 46 -18.85 -0.82 -17.92
N LYS A 47 -18.96 -1.10 -19.23
CA LYS A 47 -20.03 -0.56 -20.06
C LYS A 47 -21.38 -1.00 -19.50
N PRO A 48 -22.45 -0.16 -19.67
CA PRO A 48 -23.79 -0.55 -19.25
C PRO A 48 -24.25 -1.83 -19.91
N LEU A 49 -25.06 -2.61 -19.21
CA LEU A 49 -25.75 -3.74 -19.81
C LEU A 49 -26.75 -3.24 -20.86
N LYS A 50 -27.08 -4.11 -21.83
CA LYS A 50 -28.04 -3.78 -22.86
C LYS A 50 -29.35 -3.27 -22.24
N GLY A 51 -29.80 -2.11 -22.70
CA GLY A 51 -31.01 -1.46 -22.18
C GLY A 51 -30.81 -0.65 -20.91
N LYS A 52 -29.59 -0.54 -20.40
CA LYS A 52 -29.25 0.26 -19.22
C LYS A 52 -28.40 1.47 -19.60
N THR A 53 -28.48 2.53 -18.78
CA THR A 53 -27.74 3.77 -19.03
C THR A 53 -26.55 3.96 -18.08
N ARG A 54 -26.57 3.30 -16.91
CA ARG A 54 -25.49 3.42 -15.93
C ARG A 54 -24.35 2.45 -16.22
N ASN A 55 -23.13 2.93 -16.09
CA ASN A 55 -21.96 2.06 -16.08
C ASN A 55 -22.00 1.17 -14.85
N ARG A 56 -21.57 -0.08 -15.02
CA ARG A 56 -21.40 -1.00 -13.91
C ARG A 56 -20.05 -0.77 -13.27
N ILE A 57 -19.98 -0.99 -11.96
CA ILE A 57 -18.71 -0.97 -11.22
C ILE A 57 -18.39 -2.39 -10.80
N ASP A 58 -17.22 -2.84 -11.18
CA ASP A 58 -16.71 -4.15 -10.84
C ASP A 58 -15.41 -3.99 -10.05
N HIS A 59 -14.95 -5.05 -9.43
CA HIS A 59 -13.70 -5.08 -8.68
C HIS A 59 -12.85 -6.24 -9.18
N LYS A 60 -11.57 -5.99 -9.37
CA LYS A 60 -10.62 -7.03 -9.72
C LYS A 60 -9.38 -6.92 -8.85
N GLU A 61 -8.64 -8.01 -8.73
CA GLU A 61 -7.37 -8.00 -8.02
C GLU A 61 -6.41 -7.01 -8.68
N SER A 62 -5.73 -6.20 -7.86
CA SER A 62 -4.71 -5.27 -8.33
C SER A 62 -3.37 -6.00 -8.50
N ASP A 63 -2.33 -5.27 -8.88
CA ASP A 63 -0.97 -5.79 -9.03
C ASP A 63 -0.21 -5.84 -7.69
N TRP A 64 -0.93 -5.93 -6.57
CA TRP A 64 -0.32 -5.78 -5.24
C TRP A 64 0.79 -6.79 -4.93
N LYS A 65 0.71 -8.00 -5.47
CA LYS A 65 1.70 -9.06 -5.18
C LYS A 65 3.10 -8.75 -5.68
N THR A 66 3.21 -7.89 -6.70
CA THR A 66 4.49 -7.50 -7.31
C THR A 66 4.77 -6.01 -7.20
N TYR A 67 3.92 -5.28 -6.51
CA TYR A 67 4.00 -3.82 -6.41
C TYR A 67 5.25 -3.39 -5.63
N THR A 68 5.95 -2.38 -6.15
CA THR A 68 7.23 -1.89 -5.58
C THR A 68 7.17 -0.44 -5.12
N GLY A 69 5.96 0.07 -4.86
CA GLY A 69 5.79 1.45 -4.40
C GLY A 69 5.73 2.46 -5.53
N SER A 70 5.41 3.70 -5.18
CA SER A 70 5.24 4.80 -6.13
C SER A 70 6.43 5.78 -6.16
N SER A 71 7.45 5.56 -5.34
CA SER A 71 8.63 6.42 -5.31
C SER A 71 9.53 6.13 -6.51
N LYS A 72 9.82 7.16 -7.28
CA LYS A 72 10.74 7.06 -8.41
C LYS A 72 12.14 6.66 -7.97
N GLU A 73 12.65 7.30 -6.91
CA GLU A 73 13.97 7.02 -6.37
C GLU A 73 14.10 5.58 -5.89
N LEU A 74 13.08 5.10 -5.15
CA LEU A 74 13.04 3.71 -4.71
C LEU A 74 13.10 2.75 -5.88
N ASN A 75 12.29 2.96 -6.92
CA ASN A 75 12.25 2.06 -8.07
C ASN A 75 13.54 2.12 -8.92
N GLU A 76 14.18 3.27 -8.97
CA GLU A 76 15.50 3.39 -9.59
C GLU A 76 16.54 2.56 -8.83
N ASP A 77 16.50 2.60 -7.50
CA ASP A 77 17.41 1.81 -6.67
C ASP A 77 17.12 0.31 -6.77
N ILE A 78 15.86 -0.09 -6.90
CA ILE A 78 15.51 -1.50 -7.12
C ILE A 78 16.13 -2.00 -8.43
N SER A 79 16.07 -1.19 -9.49
CA SER A 79 16.68 -1.53 -10.77
C SER A 79 18.20 -1.56 -10.70
N LYS A 80 18.79 -0.66 -9.91
CA LYS A 80 20.25 -0.53 -9.77
C LYS A 80 20.87 -1.66 -8.94
N TYR A 81 20.27 -1.97 -7.78
CA TYR A 81 20.85 -2.93 -6.83
C TYR A 81 20.28 -4.33 -6.96
N GLY A 82 19.17 -4.49 -7.66
CA GLY A 82 18.47 -5.77 -7.75
C GLY A 82 17.42 -5.96 -6.66
N LYS A 83 16.28 -6.54 -7.06
CA LYS A 83 15.15 -6.75 -6.17
C LYS A 83 15.49 -7.64 -4.97
N GLU A 84 16.42 -8.57 -5.12
CA GLU A 84 16.86 -9.46 -4.06
C GLU A 84 17.55 -8.73 -2.91
N ASN A 85 17.99 -7.49 -3.12
CA ASN A 85 18.60 -6.67 -2.08
C ASN A 85 17.58 -5.81 -1.33
N PHE A 86 16.28 -6.05 -1.53
CA PHE A 86 15.20 -5.34 -0.87
C PHE A 86 14.31 -6.30 -0.12
N THR A 87 13.73 -5.83 1.00
CA THR A 87 12.68 -6.56 1.71
C THR A 87 11.36 -5.83 1.49
N PHE A 88 10.30 -6.61 1.32
CA PHE A 88 8.94 -6.11 1.10
C PHE A 88 8.06 -6.65 2.22
N GLU A 89 7.75 -5.80 3.20
CA GLU A 89 7.07 -6.23 4.41
C GLU A 89 5.71 -5.58 4.56
N ILE A 90 4.69 -6.39 4.83
CA ILE A 90 3.36 -5.90 5.20
C ILE A 90 3.37 -5.67 6.70
N ILE A 91 3.02 -4.45 7.13
CA ILE A 91 3.05 -4.11 8.55
C ILE A 91 1.66 -3.96 9.15
N GLU A 92 0.64 -3.75 8.33
CA GLU A 92 -0.74 -3.66 8.83
C GLU A 92 -1.74 -3.90 7.70
N TRP A 93 -2.76 -4.73 7.94
CA TRP A 93 -3.87 -4.90 7.04
C TRP A 93 -4.94 -3.84 7.32
N CYS A 94 -5.62 -3.38 6.27
CA CYS A 94 -6.69 -2.39 6.38
C CYS A 94 -7.95 -2.89 5.68
N GLY A 95 -9.10 -2.60 6.27
CA GLY A 95 -10.39 -3.13 5.81
C GLY A 95 -11.21 -2.14 4.98
N SER A 96 -10.76 -0.89 4.82
CA SER A 96 -11.48 0.12 4.06
C SER A 96 -10.53 1.14 3.47
N LYS A 97 -11.02 1.88 2.49
CA LYS A 97 -10.25 2.96 1.85
C LYS A 97 -9.87 4.05 2.87
N TRP A 98 -10.79 4.41 3.75
CA TRP A 98 -10.51 5.43 4.77
C TRP A 98 -9.43 4.95 5.74
N GLU A 99 -9.57 3.71 6.24
CA GLU A 99 -8.58 3.14 7.16
C GLU A 99 -7.19 3.05 6.53
N LEU A 100 -7.14 2.63 5.26
CA LEU A 100 -5.90 2.54 4.51
C LEU A 100 -5.18 3.89 4.44
N GLY A 101 -5.92 4.96 4.10
CA GLY A 101 -5.36 6.31 4.04
C GLY A 101 -4.90 6.82 5.40
N TYR A 102 -5.72 6.62 6.42
CA TYR A 102 -5.42 7.07 7.78
C TYR A 102 -4.18 6.37 8.36
N LYS A 103 -4.13 5.05 8.22
CA LYS A 103 -3.02 4.25 8.76
C LYS A 103 -1.70 4.54 8.03
N GLU A 104 -1.74 4.82 6.73
CA GLU A 104 -0.54 5.23 6.00
C GLU A 104 0.04 6.51 6.59
N ILE A 105 -0.79 7.55 6.73
CA ILE A 105 -0.36 8.83 7.27
C ILE A 105 0.17 8.66 8.69
N LYS A 106 -0.55 7.88 9.50
CA LYS A 106 -0.17 7.63 10.89
C LYS A 106 1.23 6.98 10.97
N LYS A 107 1.46 5.94 10.17
CA LYS A 107 2.77 5.26 10.15
C LYS A 107 3.87 6.17 9.65
N GLN A 108 3.61 6.95 8.62
CA GLN A 108 4.60 7.89 8.08
C GLN A 108 4.98 8.94 9.11
N LEU A 109 4.01 9.46 9.87
CA LEU A 109 4.29 10.44 10.94
C LEU A 109 4.99 9.81 12.13
N GLU A 110 4.62 8.59 12.52
CA GLU A 110 5.28 7.88 13.62
C GLU A 110 6.77 7.66 13.35
N HIS A 111 7.15 7.49 12.09
CA HIS A 111 8.55 7.28 11.68
C HIS A 111 9.24 8.56 11.21
N ASP A 112 8.56 9.70 11.23
CA ASP A 112 9.10 10.99 10.78
C ASP A 112 9.74 10.92 9.39
N VAL A 113 9.07 10.23 8.45
CA VAL A 113 9.67 9.91 7.15
C VAL A 113 10.09 11.14 6.34
N ILE A 114 9.37 12.26 6.48
CA ILE A 114 9.67 13.50 5.74
C ILE A 114 10.92 14.19 6.30
N LEU A 115 11.17 14.02 7.58
CA LEU A 115 12.29 14.65 8.27
C LEU A 115 13.56 13.81 8.25
N SER A 116 13.49 12.59 7.75
CA SER A 116 14.59 11.64 7.82
C SER A 116 15.16 11.33 6.43
N ASP A 117 16.49 11.42 6.30
CA ASP A 117 17.20 11.02 5.09
C ASP A 117 17.27 9.49 4.94
N GLU A 118 16.82 8.74 5.94
CA GLU A 118 16.76 7.29 5.91
C GLU A 118 15.52 6.76 5.18
N PHE A 119 14.65 7.65 4.71
CA PHE A 119 13.43 7.27 4.00
C PHE A 119 13.40 7.86 2.59
N TYR A 120 12.88 7.07 1.65
CA TYR A 120 12.60 7.55 0.29
C TYR A 120 11.41 8.48 0.23
N ASN A 121 10.56 8.50 1.26
CA ASN A 121 9.35 9.32 1.30
C ASN A 121 9.69 10.81 1.22
N GLY A 122 9.23 11.47 0.15
CA GLY A 122 9.48 12.89 -0.06
C GLY A 122 8.26 13.78 0.17
N ILE A 123 7.09 13.20 0.35
CA ILE A 123 5.84 13.94 0.49
C ILE A 123 4.83 13.14 1.31
N LEU A 124 4.02 13.84 2.10
CA LEU A 124 2.85 13.27 2.75
C LEU A 124 1.60 13.69 1.98
N ASN A 125 0.79 12.71 1.64
CA ASN A 125 -0.46 12.95 0.94
C ASN A 125 -1.59 13.04 1.99
N VAL A 126 -1.76 14.24 2.56
CA VAL A 126 -2.56 14.43 3.78
C VAL A 126 -3.94 15.02 3.44
N ARG A 127 -4.78 14.23 2.81
CA ARG A 127 -6.18 14.62 2.64
C ARG A 127 -7.07 13.51 3.16
N ILE A 128 -7.45 13.62 4.45
CA ILE A 128 -8.30 12.65 5.09
C ILE A 128 -9.30 13.37 5.99
N GLY A 129 -10.56 12.98 5.88
CA GLY A 129 -11.62 13.54 6.71
C GLY A 129 -11.94 12.64 7.89
N LYS A 130 -13.07 12.89 8.52
CA LYS A 130 -13.55 12.06 9.63
C LYS A 130 -13.88 10.66 9.13
N PRO A 131 -13.77 9.65 10.01
CA PRO A 131 -14.08 8.28 9.61
C PRO A 131 -15.55 8.09 9.26
N PRO A 132 -15.88 7.06 8.46
CA PRO A 132 -17.27 6.68 8.24
C PRO A 132 -17.97 6.33 9.56
N LYS A 133 -19.29 6.47 9.60
CA LYS A 133 -20.08 6.22 10.81
C LYS A 133 -19.93 4.80 11.35
N ASN A 134 -19.68 3.85 10.47
CA ASN A 134 -19.53 2.43 10.84
C ASN A 134 -18.08 2.00 11.06
N PHE A 135 -17.14 2.95 11.11
CA PHE A 135 -15.74 2.63 11.38
C PHE A 135 -15.57 2.29 12.85
N ILE A 136 -14.96 1.15 13.12
CA ILE A 136 -14.67 0.66 14.46
C ILE A 136 -13.15 0.70 14.67
N GLN A 137 -12.75 1.44 15.72
CA GLN A 137 -11.34 1.58 16.08
C GLN A 137 -10.85 0.37 16.88
#